data_9e08b8954446dba0bb6c0f2353272128
#
_entry.id   9e08b8954446dba0bb6c0f2353272128
#
_cell.length_a   1.000
_cell.length_b   1.000
_cell.length_c   1.000
_cell.angle_alpha   90.00
_cell.angle_beta   90.00
_cell.angle_gamma   90.00
#
_symmetry.space_group_name_H-M   'P 1'
#
loop_
_entity.id
_entity.type
_entity.pdbx_description
1 polymer ?
#
loop_
_entity_poly.entity_id
_entity_poly.type
_entity_poly.pdbx_seq_one_letter_code
_entity_poly.pdbx_strand_id
1 'polypeptide(L)'
;MGINPNFFDAMSKASGDYIAIADQDDIWEDYKLELQINNIGEKLLCGGQSIPFSTTNEEVRIDMRIPNYNLLRWLFIGSISGHTMLFSRELLQKTPSISDISQIRLYDAILGIVAASFDSIIYIEKALVHHRRHATAATLTKPTDNTMTLKNIYKNIIRTWKFHKQLKPEISKILLATHSFLNQIKSKESILDDAKRMIELYTNNSVFSLIQLEWFCIRHYNHLFFSKVKKPIGILRAIYFPISLSEYYRYLLFKP
;
A
#
# COMPACT_ATOMS: atom_id res chain seq x y z
N MET A 1 -15.71 -16.24 9.06
CA MET A 1 -15.72 -14.94 8.36
C MET A 1 -14.27 -14.54 8.09
N GLY A 2 -13.99 -13.85 6.98
CA GLY A 2 -12.65 -13.33 6.66
C GLY A 2 -12.46 -11.91 7.20
N ILE A 3 -11.21 -11.40 7.15
CA ILE A 3 -10.86 -10.04 7.63
C ILE A 3 -11.72 -8.97 6.93
N ASN A 4 -11.75 -8.96 5.60
CA ASN A 4 -12.49 -7.94 4.83
C ASN A 4 -13.98 -7.89 5.14
N PRO A 5 -14.73 -9.02 5.12
CA PRO A 5 -16.16 -8.99 5.46
C PRO A 5 -16.43 -8.42 6.86
N ASN A 6 -15.61 -8.73 7.85
CA ASN A 6 -15.75 -8.18 9.20
C ASN A 6 -15.60 -6.66 9.23
N PHE A 7 -14.52 -6.13 8.60
CA PHE A 7 -14.29 -4.70 8.61
C PHE A 7 -15.34 -3.93 7.81
N PHE A 8 -15.71 -4.39 6.60
CA PHE A 8 -16.72 -3.70 5.81
C PHE A 8 -18.11 -3.78 6.43
N ASP A 9 -18.47 -4.90 7.08
CA ASP A 9 -19.72 -5.01 7.83
C ASP A 9 -19.75 -4.02 9.01
N ALA A 10 -18.69 -3.95 9.80
CA ALA A 10 -18.57 -2.97 10.89
C ALA A 10 -18.65 -1.52 10.41
N MET A 11 -17.93 -1.18 9.33
CA MET A 11 -17.95 0.14 8.71
C MET A 11 -19.35 0.52 8.22
N SER A 12 -20.09 -0.43 7.65
CA SER A 12 -21.47 -0.19 7.15
C SER A 12 -22.45 0.14 8.27
N LYS A 13 -22.21 -0.35 9.48
CA LYS A 13 -23.04 -0.13 10.69
C LYS A 13 -22.63 1.13 11.47
N ALA A 14 -21.46 1.67 11.22
CA ALA A 14 -21.02 2.89 11.86
C ALA A 14 -21.91 4.07 11.45
N SER A 15 -22.29 4.97 12.37
CA SER A 15 -23.21 6.08 12.13
C SER A 15 -22.55 7.48 12.12
N GLY A 16 -21.29 7.60 12.58
CA GLY A 16 -20.55 8.87 12.60
C GLY A 16 -20.16 9.40 11.23
N ASP A 17 -19.84 10.68 11.13
CA ASP A 17 -19.34 11.30 9.89
C ASP A 17 -17.94 10.83 9.53
N TYR A 18 -17.17 10.46 10.54
CA TYR A 18 -15.85 9.85 10.42
C TYR A 18 -15.84 8.46 11.02
N ILE A 19 -15.01 7.60 10.46
CA ILE A 19 -14.80 6.23 10.90
C ILE A 19 -13.31 6.03 11.18
N ALA A 20 -12.96 5.59 12.39
CA ALA A 20 -11.60 5.24 12.77
C ALA A 20 -11.48 3.74 12.94
N ILE A 21 -10.39 3.18 12.43
CA ILE A 21 -10.08 1.76 12.56
C ILE A 21 -9.30 1.51 13.84
N ALA A 22 -9.71 0.50 14.59
CA ALA A 22 -9.01 0.04 15.80
C ALA A 22 -8.76 -1.47 15.70
N ASP A 23 -7.53 -1.88 15.93
CA ASP A 23 -7.19 -3.27 16.19
C ASP A 23 -7.28 -3.50 17.70
N GLN A 24 -7.73 -4.69 18.10
CA GLN A 24 -8.11 -5.01 19.49
C GLN A 24 -6.92 -5.03 20.47
N ASP A 25 -5.71 -5.13 19.95
CA ASP A 25 -4.48 -5.31 20.71
C ASP A 25 -3.51 -4.11 20.61
N ASP A 26 -3.92 -3.06 19.90
CA ASP A 26 -3.16 -1.83 19.76
C ASP A 26 -3.51 -0.79 20.85
N ILE A 27 -2.60 0.13 21.11
CA ILE A 27 -2.80 1.24 22.02
C ILE A 27 -2.82 2.54 21.24
N TRP A 28 -3.92 3.29 21.33
CA TRP A 28 -4.04 4.60 20.73
C TRP A 28 -3.42 5.67 21.62
N GLU A 29 -2.80 6.67 21.00
CA GLU A 29 -2.45 7.91 21.68
C GLU A 29 -3.71 8.71 22.01
N ASP A 30 -3.75 9.33 23.16
CA ASP A 30 -4.93 10.06 23.67
C ASP A 30 -5.41 11.16 22.72
N TYR A 31 -4.47 11.78 22.00
CA TYR A 31 -4.73 12.84 21.02
C TYR A 31 -5.04 12.35 19.61
N LYS A 32 -5.07 11.03 19.36
CA LYS A 32 -5.18 10.46 18.01
C LYS A 32 -6.37 11.02 17.21
N LEU A 33 -7.57 10.87 17.77
CA LEU A 33 -8.80 11.26 17.07
C LEU A 33 -8.89 12.78 16.88
N GLU A 34 -8.59 13.55 17.92
CA GLU A 34 -8.59 15.02 17.85
C GLU A 34 -7.63 15.51 16.78
N LEU A 35 -6.40 14.99 16.78
CA LEU A 35 -5.39 15.38 15.82
C LEU A 35 -5.78 15.02 14.38
N GLN A 36 -6.38 13.85 14.16
CA GLN A 36 -6.82 13.42 12.84
C GLN A 36 -8.00 14.25 12.34
N ILE A 37 -9.00 14.52 13.18
CA ILE A 37 -10.17 15.32 12.82
C ILE A 37 -9.75 16.76 12.49
N ASN A 38 -8.85 17.35 13.28
CA ASN A 38 -8.38 18.72 13.05
C ASN A 38 -7.53 18.87 11.77
N ASN A 39 -6.96 17.77 11.27
CA ASN A 39 -6.07 17.79 10.09
C ASN A 39 -6.71 17.25 8.81
N ILE A 40 -7.74 16.42 8.90
CA ILE A 40 -8.31 15.78 7.71
C ILE A 40 -8.92 16.79 6.72
N GLY A 41 -9.53 17.88 7.21
CA GLY A 41 -10.15 18.89 6.36
C GLY A 41 -11.14 18.28 5.36
N GLU A 42 -10.99 18.61 4.09
CA GLU A 42 -11.79 18.07 2.98
C GLU A 42 -11.24 16.74 2.41
N LYS A 43 -10.18 16.18 3.01
CA LYS A 43 -9.61 14.91 2.55
C LYS A 43 -10.49 13.73 2.98
N LEU A 44 -10.46 12.67 2.19
CA LEU A 44 -11.25 11.47 2.44
C LEU A 44 -10.61 10.55 3.48
N LEU A 45 -9.28 10.52 3.57
CA LEU A 45 -8.53 9.63 4.45
C LEU A 45 -7.36 10.35 5.13
N CYS A 46 -7.26 10.17 6.43
CA CYS A 46 -6.15 10.59 7.26
C CYS A 46 -5.48 9.37 7.89
N GLY A 47 -4.19 9.22 7.66
CA GLY A 47 -3.35 8.24 8.35
C GLY A 47 -2.25 8.90 9.15
N GLY A 48 -1.49 8.11 9.88
CA GLY A 48 -0.35 8.63 10.61
C GLY A 48 0.62 7.54 11.01
N GLN A 49 1.61 7.91 11.82
CA GLN A 49 2.66 7.02 12.21
C GLN A 49 2.21 5.98 13.22
N SER A 50 2.73 4.77 13.08
CA SER A 50 2.57 3.68 14.03
C SER A 50 3.93 3.27 14.60
N ILE A 51 4.02 3.12 15.91
CA ILE A 51 5.22 2.67 16.61
C ILE A 51 5.00 1.22 17.05
N PRO A 52 5.76 0.27 16.52
CA PRO A 52 5.64 -1.12 16.96
C PRO A 52 6.21 -1.29 18.37
N PHE A 53 5.54 -2.10 19.19
CA PHE A 53 6.05 -2.55 20.48
C PHE A 53 5.81 -4.06 20.64
N SER A 54 6.60 -4.70 21.50
CA SER A 54 6.40 -6.10 21.86
C SER A 54 6.35 -6.26 23.37
N THR A 55 5.49 -7.16 23.83
CA THR A 55 5.44 -7.61 25.23
C THR A 55 6.19 -8.94 25.43
N THR A 56 6.75 -9.47 24.35
CA THR A 56 7.59 -10.65 24.28
C THR A 56 9.00 -10.25 23.82
N ASN A 57 9.95 -11.16 23.80
CA ASN A 57 11.34 -10.87 23.39
C ASN A 57 11.51 -10.73 21.86
N GLU A 58 10.50 -10.26 21.15
CA GLU A 58 10.58 -10.04 19.70
C GLU A 58 11.25 -8.70 19.38
N GLU A 59 12.18 -8.75 18.42
CA GLU A 59 12.84 -7.55 17.92
C GLU A 59 11.84 -6.71 17.13
N VAL A 60 11.63 -5.47 17.53
CA VAL A 60 10.79 -4.50 16.84
C VAL A 60 11.65 -3.44 16.17
N ARG A 61 11.34 -3.11 14.92
CA ARG A 61 12.00 -2.02 14.17
C ARG A 61 11.03 -0.88 13.97
N ILE A 62 11.44 0.30 14.36
CA ILE A 62 10.66 1.53 14.15
C ILE A 62 11.03 2.10 12.78
N ASP A 63 10.04 2.32 11.93
CA ASP A 63 10.20 2.97 10.63
C ASP A 63 9.57 4.36 10.68
N MET A 64 10.43 5.38 10.76
CA MET A 64 10.03 6.79 10.83
C MET A 64 9.96 7.46 9.46
N ARG A 65 10.09 6.71 8.37
CA ARG A 65 9.99 7.29 7.03
C ARG A 65 8.56 7.72 6.73
N ILE A 66 8.43 8.89 6.12
CA ILE A 66 7.14 9.37 5.61
C ILE A 66 6.76 8.51 4.41
N PRO A 67 5.62 7.82 4.44
CA PRO A 67 5.18 6.99 3.33
C PRO A 67 4.73 7.84 2.15
N ASN A 68 4.95 7.33 0.96
CA ASN A 68 4.34 7.87 -0.24
C ASN A 68 2.92 7.30 -0.39
N TYR A 69 1.93 8.16 -0.41
CA TYR A 69 0.51 7.80 -0.51
C TYR A 69 -0.10 8.07 -1.91
N ASN A 70 0.76 8.25 -2.93
CA ASN A 70 0.30 8.37 -4.31
C ASN A 70 -0.33 7.06 -4.82
N LEU A 71 -1.34 7.15 -5.71
CA LEU A 71 -2.06 5.99 -6.23
C LEU A 71 -1.14 4.97 -6.91
N LEU A 72 -0.11 5.40 -7.64
CA LEU A 72 0.86 4.47 -8.27
C LEU A 72 1.56 3.58 -7.24
N ARG A 73 1.79 4.08 -6.03
CA ARG A 73 2.34 3.27 -4.93
C ARG A 73 1.31 2.27 -4.41
N TRP A 74 0.05 2.71 -4.25
CA TRP A 74 -1.04 1.87 -3.74
C TRP A 74 -1.39 0.69 -4.66
N LEU A 75 -1.07 0.78 -5.96
CA LEU A 75 -1.26 -0.35 -6.89
C LEU A 75 -0.52 -1.62 -6.43
N PHE A 76 0.56 -1.48 -5.69
CA PHE A 76 1.43 -2.60 -5.34
C PHE A 76 1.35 -2.94 -3.85
N ILE A 77 1.63 -2.01 -2.98
CA ILE A 77 1.62 -2.21 -1.53
C ILE A 77 1.07 -0.95 -0.86
N GLY A 78 0.14 -1.13 0.07
CA GLY A 78 -0.38 -0.07 0.90
C GLY A 78 0.75 0.66 1.66
N SER A 79 0.54 1.95 1.86
CA SER A 79 1.55 2.80 2.50
C SER A 79 1.14 3.28 3.89
N ILE A 80 -0.14 3.14 4.25
CA ILE A 80 -0.71 3.54 5.53
C ILE A 80 -1.38 2.32 6.13
N SER A 81 -1.05 2.00 7.36
CA SER A 81 -1.62 0.85 8.06
C SER A 81 -3.05 1.12 8.50
N GLY A 82 -3.93 0.14 8.37
CA GLY A 82 -5.36 0.25 8.69
C GLY A 82 -5.63 0.80 10.08
N HIS A 83 -4.93 0.30 11.10
CA HIS A 83 -5.10 0.74 12.50
C HIS A 83 -4.77 2.22 12.75
N THR A 84 -4.08 2.89 11.81
CA THR A 84 -3.85 4.34 11.91
C THR A 84 -4.89 5.16 11.17
N MET A 85 -5.76 4.54 10.37
CA MET A 85 -6.69 5.26 9.50
C MET A 85 -7.86 5.88 10.28
N LEU A 86 -8.18 7.11 9.88
CA LEU A 86 -9.47 7.77 10.08
C LEU A 86 -9.91 8.28 8.71
N PHE A 87 -11.17 8.05 8.35
CA PHE A 87 -11.68 8.47 7.05
C PHE A 87 -13.13 8.96 7.13
N SER A 88 -13.51 9.82 6.20
CA SER A 88 -14.87 10.32 6.09
C SER A 88 -15.83 9.23 5.61
N ARG A 89 -17.08 9.29 6.02
CA ARG A 89 -18.15 8.41 5.51
C ARG A 89 -18.26 8.48 3.98
N GLU A 90 -17.97 9.62 3.40
CA GLU A 90 -17.93 9.83 1.96
C GLU A 90 -16.97 8.84 1.24
N LEU A 91 -15.86 8.46 1.87
CA LEU A 91 -14.95 7.46 1.30
C LEU A 91 -15.66 6.12 1.05
N LEU A 92 -16.50 5.66 1.98
CA LEU A 92 -17.29 4.44 1.77
C LEU A 92 -18.30 4.59 0.63
N GLN A 93 -18.95 5.76 0.52
CA GLN A 93 -19.91 6.03 -0.55
C GLN A 93 -19.22 6.07 -1.93
N LYS A 94 -17.97 6.50 -1.98
CA LYS A 94 -17.14 6.52 -3.20
C LYS A 94 -16.50 5.16 -3.51
N THR A 95 -16.54 4.22 -2.58
CA THR A 95 -15.95 2.87 -2.76
C THR A 95 -16.90 2.02 -3.61
N PRO A 96 -16.45 1.53 -4.79
CA PRO A 96 -17.25 0.64 -5.63
C PRO A 96 -17.50 -0.72 -4.97
N SER A 97 -18.21 -1.62 -5.69
CA SER A 97 -18.35 -3.01 -5.27
C SER A 97 -16.99 -3.66 -5.03
N ILE A 98 -16.84 -4.26 -3.85
CA ILE A 98 -15.58 -4.88 -3.38
C ILE A 98 -15.52 -6.39 -3.61
N SER A 99 -16.54 -7.01 -4.25
CA SER A 99 -16.66 -8.47 -4.39
C SER A 99 -15.39 -9.15 -4.87
N ASP A 100 -14.78 -8.62 -5.92
CA ASP A 100 -13.60 -9.21 -6.56
C ASP A 100 -12.30 -8.74 -5.92
N ILE A 101 -12.19 -7.43 -5.66
CA ILE A 101 -10.96 -6.85 -5.10
C ILE A 101 -10.71 -7.31 -3.66
N SER A 102 -11.74 -7.56 -2.87
CA SER A 102 -11.61 -8.01 -1.48
C SER A 102 -11.05 -9.44 -1.32
N GLN A 103 -10.99 -10.21 -2.39
CA GLN A 103 -10.36 -11.54 -2.39
C GLN A 103 -8.82 -11.45 -2.46
N ILE A 104 -8.29 -10.33 -2.95
CA ILE A 104 -6.87 -10.14 -3.24
C ILE A 104 -6.24 -8.95 -2.51
N ARG A 105 -7.04 -8.07 -1.95
CA ARG A 105 -6.59 -6.87 -1.20
C ARG A 105 -7.30 -6.80 0.15
N LEU A 106 -6.59 -6.36 1.17
CA LEU A 106 -7.17 -6.06 2.46
C LEU A 106 -7.93 -4.72 2.42
N TYR A 107 -8.85 -4.54 3.36
CA TYR A 107 -9.73 -3.37 3.46
C TYR A 107 -8.96 -2.04 3.45
N ASP A 108 -7.83 -1.97 4.15
CA ASP A 108 -6.98 -0.78 4.23
C ASP A 108 -6.36 -0.42 2.86
N ALA A 109 -5.91 -1.41 2.10
CA ALA A 109 -5.42 -1.20 0.75
C ALA A 109 -6.55 -0.76 -0.20
N ILE A 110 -7.76 -1.30 -0.06
CA ILE A 110 -8.93 -0.92 -0.87
C ILE A 110 -9.30 0.55 -0.60
N LEU A 111 -9.45 0.93 0.68
CA LEU A 111 -9.76 2.31 1.08
C LEU A 111 -8.67 3.28 0.64
N GLY A 112 -7.40 2.90 0.80
CA GLY A 112 -6.26 3.70 0.36
C GLY A 112 -6.22 3.90 -1.16
N ILE A 113 -6.53 2.88 -1.96
CA ILE A 113 -6.66 2.98 -3.42
C ILE A 113 -7.76 3.97 -3.79
N VAL A 114 -8.94 3.87 -3.16
CA VAL A 114 -10.05 4.79 -3.46
C VAL A 114 -9.66 6.23 -3.09
N ALA A 115 -9.17 6.46 -1.87
CA ALA A 115 -8.79 7.81 -1.44
C ALA A 115 -7.67 8.40 -2.31
N ALA A 116 -6.65 7.60 -2.67
CA ALA A 116 -5.56 8.01 -3.56
C ALA A 116 -6.05 8.32 -4.99
N SER A 117 -7.12 7.66 -5.47
CA SER A 117 -7.73 7.94 -6.77
C SER A 117 -8.39 9.31 -6.85
N PHE A 118 -8.67 9.95 -5.70
CA PHE A 118 -9.18 11.31 -5.59
C PHE A 118 -8.12 12.30 -5.11
N ASP A 119 -6.84 11.90 -5.06
CA ASP A 119 -5.75 12.66 -4.43
C ASP A 119 -6.13 13.18 -3.03
N SER A 120 -6.81 12.35 -2.27
CA SER A 120 -7.53 12.74 -1.06
C SER A 120 -7.04 11.99 0.19
N ILE A 121 -5.72 11.97 0.37
CA ILE A 121 -5.03 11.41 1.54
C ILE A 121 -4.21 12.49 2.23
N ILE A 122 -4.24 12.51 3.55
CA ILE A 122 -3.30 13.26 4.38
C ILE A 122 -2.59 12.31 5.36
N TYR A 123 -1.32 12.58 5.64
CA TYR A 123 -0.52 11.79 6.57
C TYR A 123 0.06 12.67 7.67
N ILE A 124 -0.15 12.28 8.92
CA ILE A 124 0.34 12.96 10.12
C ILE A 124 1.67 12.32 10.52
N GLU A 125 2.73 13.14 10.53
CA GLU A 125 4.09 12.73 10.91
C GLU A 125 4.28 12.62 12.43
N LYS A 126 3.26 12.12 13.12
CA LYS A 126 3.26 11.92 14.56
C LYS A 126 2.73 10.54 14.88
N ALA A 127 3.28 9.91 15.92
CA ALA A 127 2.76 8.63 16.38
C ALA A 127 1.29 8.78 16.78
N LEU A 128 0.45 7.92 16.23
CA LEU A 128 -0.98 7.85 16.53
C LEU A 128 -1.35 6.57 17.27
N VAL A 129 -0.56 5.52 17.06
CA VAL A 129 -0.85 4.17 17.54
C VAL A 129 0.44 3.47 17.93
N HIS A 130 0.42 2.80 19.07
CA HIS A 130 1.40 1.79 19.42
C HIS A 130 0.86 0.43 18.99
N HIS A 131 1.49 -0.14 17.96
CA HIS A 131 1.08 -1.39 17.32
C HIS A 131 1.75 -2.59 17.99
N ARG A 132 0.96 -3.51 18.53
CA ARG A 132 1.47 -4.71 19.19
C ARG A 132 2.00 -5.72 18.20
N ARG A 133 3.22 -6.21 18.46
CA ARG A 133 3.84 -7.30 17.69
C ARG A 133 3.91 -8.55 18.53
N HIS A 134 3.38 -9.66 18.02
CA HIS A 134 3.42 -10.99 18.63
C HIS A 134 3.53 -12.07 17.55
N ALA A 135 3.99 -13.27 17.94
CA ALA A 135 4.29 -14.36 17.01
C ALA A 135 3.10 -14.80 16.13
N THR A 136 1.88 -14.59 16.61
CA THR A 136 0.63 -14.96 15.89
C THR A 136 0.03 -13.79 15.11
N ALA A 137 0.71 -12.64 15.02
CA ALA A 137 0.21 -11.51 14.25
C ALA A 137 0.05 -11.86 12.76
N ALA A 138 -1.09 -11.47 12.17
CA ALA A 138 -1.43 -11.80 10.78
C ALA A 138 -0.39 -11.27 9.75
N THR A 139 0.34 -10.21 10.13
CA THR A 139 1.33 -9.52 9.28
C THR A 139 2.76 -9.66 9.79
N LEU A 140 3.06 -10.66 10.63
CA LEU A 140 4.41 -10.85 11.13
C LEU A 140 5.36 -11.22 9.99
N THR A 141 6.18 -10.27 9.56
CA THR A 141 7.32 -10.52 8.69
C THR A 141 8.57 -10.59 9.54
N LYS A 142 9.31 -11.71 9.49
CA LYS A 142 10.62 -11.80 10.13
C LYS A 142 11.53 -10.68 9.60
N PRO A 143 12.27 -9.97 10.46
CA PRO A 143 13.23 -8.99 10.01
C PRO A 143 14.21 -9.66 9.04
N THR A 144 14.17 -9.28 7.78
CA THR A 144 15.20 -9.70 6.84
C THR A 144 16.41 -8.80 7.07
N ASP A 145 17.58 -9.39 7.20
CA ASP A 145 18.84 -8.67 7.31
C ASP A 145 19.15 -7.98 5.97
N ASN A 146 18.54 -6.81 5.78
CA ASN A 146 18.66 -5.97 4.57
C ASN A 146 19.80 -4.97 4.72
N THR A 147 20.94 -5.37 5.27
CA THR A 147 22.13 -4.54 5.18
C THR A 147 22.43 -4.31 3.70
N MET A 148 22.43 -3.04 3.28
CA MET A 148 22.69 -2.61 1.90
C MET A 148 24.18 -2.80 1.53
N THR A 149 24.64 -4.04 1.49
CA THR A 149 25.96 -4.36 0.92
C THR A 149 25.80 -4.64 -0.59
N LEU A 150 26.82 -4.31 -1.39
CA LEU A 150 26.84 -4.61 -2.83
C LEU A 150 26.57 -6.09 -3.11
N LYS A 151 27.08 -6.99 -2.25
CA LYS A 151 26.85 -8.44 -2.31
C LYS A 151 25.36 -8.80 -2.12
N ASN A 152 24.69 -8.15 -1.18
CA ASN A 152 23.27 -8.39 -0.91
C ASN A 152 22.39 -7.82 -2.03
N ILE A 153 22.75 -6.65 -2.58
CA ILE A 153 22.08 -6.07 -3.76
C ILE A 153 22.16 -7.03 -4.94
N TYR A 154 23.36 -7.53 -5.26
CA TYR A 154 23.55 -8.48 -6.37
C TYR A 154 22.76 -9.77 -6.17
N LYS A 155 22.81 -10.38 -4.97
CA LYS A 155 22.02 -11.57 -4.63
C LYS A 155 20.51 -11.31 -4.78
N ASN A 156 20.03 -10.16 -4.34
CA ASN A 156 18.63 -9.77 -4.46
C ASN A 156 18.22 -9.62 -5.91
N ILE A 157 19.04 -8.99 -6.74
CA ILE A 157 18.77 -8.83 -8.17
C ILE A 157 18.62 -10.19 -8.85
N ILE A 158 19.56 -11.11 -8.66
CA ILE A 158 19.52 -12.46 -9.26
C ILE A 158 18.28 -13.22 -8.75
N ARG A 159 18.02 -13.17 -7.45
CA ARG A 159 16.87 -13.84 -6.85
C ARG A 159 15.57 -13.31 -7.43
N THR A 160 15.42 -12.01 -7.50
CA THR A 160 14.22 -11.34 -8.04
C THR A 160 14.01 -11.68 -9.51
N TRP A 161 15.07 -11.68 -10.31
CA TRP A 161 15.02 -12.09 -11.71
C TRP A 161 14.55 -13.54 -11.87
N LYS A 162 15.10 -14.45 -11.05
CA LYS A 162 14.70 -15.86 -11.06
C LYS A 162 13.21 -16.05 -10.78
N PHE A 163 12.67 -15.31 -9.81
CA PHE A 163 11.25 -15.41 -9.44
C PHE A 163 10.31 -14.60 -10.34
N HIS A 164 10.81 -13.57 -11.01
CA HIS A 164 9.99 -12.69 -11.84
C HIS A 164 9.17 -13.46 -12.88
N LYS A 165 9.80 -14.40 -13.58
CA LYS A 165 9.12 -15.22 -14.60
C LYS A 165 7.94 -16.04 -14.04
N GLN A 166 8.08 -16.52 -12.82
CA GLN A 166 7.05 -17.31 -12.13
C GLN A 166 5.94 -16.43 -11.55
N LEU A 167 6.30 -15.27 -11.01
CA LEU A 167 5.38 -14.39 -10.29
C LEU A 167 4.65 -13.41 -11.20
N LYS A 168 5.20 -13.06 -12.36
CA LYS A 168 4.58 -12.10 -13.27
C LYS A 168 3.13 -12.45 -13.65
N PRO A 169 2.75 -13.71 -13.94
CA PRO A 169 1.35 -14.06 -14.22
C PRO A 169 0.43 -13.80 -13.02
N GLU A 170 0.87 -14.14 -11.80
CA GLU A 170 0.08 -13.92 -10.58
C GLU A 170 -0.04 -12.43 -10.24
N ILE A 171 1.03 -11.68 -10.37
CA ILE A 171 1.01 -10.22 -10.22
C ILE A 171 0.06 -9.61 -11.26
N SER A 172 0.09 -10.08 -12.50
CA SER A 172 -0.80 -9.60 -13.56
C SER A 172 -2.27 -9.85 -13.24
N LYS A 173 -2.63 -11.00 -12.66
CA LYS A 173 -4.01 -11.26 -12.21
C LYS A 173 -4.46 -10.24 -11.15
N ILE A 174 -3.61 -9.98 -10.15
CA ILE A 174 -3.88 -9.00 -9.10
C ILE A 174 -4.07 -7.61 -9.69
N LEU A 175 -3.20 -7.22 -10.60
CA LEU A 175 -3.25 -5.91 -11.25
C LEU A 175 -4.47 -5.77 -12.17
N LEU A 176 -4.86 -6.81 -12.92
CA LEU A 176 -6.06 -6.78 -13.76
C LEU A 176 -7.34 -6.65 -12.93
N ALA A 177 -7.45 -7.36 -11.79
CA ALA A 177 -8.57 -7.17 -10.88
C ALA A 177 -8.57 -5.76 -10.26
N THR A 178 -7.39 -5.22 -9.94
CA THR A 178 -7.25 -3.82 -9.51
C THR A 178 -7.68 -2.85 -10.62
N HIS A 179 -7.31 -3.10 -11.88
CA HIS A 179 -7.71 -2.29 -13.04
C HIS A 179 -9.25 -2.27 -13.20
N SER A 180 -9.90 -3.45 -13.11
CA SER A 180 -11.37 -3.55 -13.16
C SER A 180 -12.03 -2.75 -12.03
N PHE A 181 -11.45 -2.75 -10.84
CA PHE A 181 -11.91 -1.96 -9.71
C PHE A 181 -11.73 -0.45 -9.97
N LEU A 182 -10.56 -0.03 -10.47
CA LEU A 182 -10.28 1.38 -10.81
C LEU A 182 -11.24 1.92 -11.89
N ASN A 183 -11.70 1.08 -12.81
CA ASN A 183 -12.67 1.49 -13.84
C ASN A 183 -14.05 1.85 -13.29
N GLN A 184 -14.39 1.40 -12.08
CA GLN A 184 -15.62 1.75 -11.40
C GLN A 184 -15.51 3.04 -10.58
N ILE A 185 -14.30 3.55 -10.34
CA ILE A 185 -14.06 4.77 -9.57
C ILE A 185 -14.34 5.99 -10.46
N LYS A 186 -15.22 6.88 -10.00
CA LYS A 186 -15.61 8.09 -10.70
C LYS A 186 -14.78 9.28 -10.21
N SER A 187 -13.48 9.27 -10.50
CA SER A 187 -12.57 10.40 -10.25
C SER A 187 -12.17 11.06 -11.57
N LYS A 188 -11.91 12.37 -11.53
CA LYS A 188 -11.39 13.16 -12.66
C LYS A 188 -9.88 13.41 -12.54
N GLU A 189 -9.23 12.87 -11.52
CA GLU A 189 -7.81 13.06 -11.30
C GLU A 189 -6.98 12.28 -12.33
N SER A 190 -6.02 12.93 -12.95
CA SER A 190 -5.14 12.34 -13.98
C SER A 190 -4.34 11.14 -13.45
N ILE A 191 -4.11 11.07 -12.16
CA ILE A 191 -3.41 9.95 -11.52
C ILE A 191 -4.15 8.62 -11.67
N LEU A 192 -5.48 8.65 -11.83
CA LEU A 192 -6.28 7.47 -12.09
C LEU A 192 -5.98 6.89 -13.48
N ASP A 193 -5.82 7.76 -14.48
CA ASP A 193 -5.44 7.34 -15.84
C ASP A 193 -4.01 6.82 -15.89
N ASP A 194 -3.08 7.48 -15.18
CA ASP A 194 -1.71 7.01 -15.00
C ASP A 194 -1.66 5.62 -14.36
N ALA A 195 -2.48 5.37 -13.34
CA ALA A 195 -2.56 4.08 -12.67
C ALA A 195 -3.07 2.97 -13.61
N LYS A 196 -4.13 3.23 -14.35
CA LYS A 196 -4.66 2.31 -15.37
C LYS A 196 -3.62 2.02 -16.45
N ARG A 197 -3.00 3.08 -16.97
CA ARG A 197 -1.94 2.95 -17.98
C ARG A 197 -0.78 2.11 -17.51
N MET A 198 -0.33 2.30 -16.27
CA MET A 198 0.75 1.50 -15.69
C MET A 198 0.38 0.01 -15.62
N ILE A 199 -0.85 -0.33 -15.23
CA ILE A 199 -1.33 -1.71 -15.19
C ILE A 199 -1.37 -2.31 -16.60
N GLU A 200 -1.90 -1.60 -17.57
CA GLU A 200 -1.95 -2.04 -18.99
C GLU A 200 -0.55 -2.35 -19.52
N LEU A 201 0.40 -1.45 -19.30
CA LEU A 201 1.78 -1.64 -19.71
C LEU A 201 2.45 -2.84 -19.04
N TYR A 202 2.20 -3.04 -17.72
CA TYR A 202 2.78 -4.16 -16.97
C TYR A 202 2.20 -5.51 -17.41
N THR A 203 0.92 -5.57 -17.68
CA THR A 203 0.22 -6.82 -18.04
C THR A 203 0.39 -7.23 -19.49
N ASN A 204 0.75 -6.29 -20.36
CA ASN A 204 1.09 -6.58 -21.74
C ASN A 204 2.51 -7.18 -21.85
N ASN A 205 2.63 -8.32 -22.57
CA ASN A 205 3.89 -9.06 -22.69
C ASN A 205 4.75 -8.63 -23.88
N SER A 206 4.42 -7.54 -24.60
CA SER A 206 5.22 -7.07 -25.72
C SER A 206 6.50 -6.34 -25.25
N VAL A 207 7.57 -6.45 -26.04
CA VAL A 207 8.82 -5.72 -25.79
C VAL A 207 8.58 -4.20 -25.82
N PHE A 208 7.71 -3.74 -26.69
CA PHE A 208 7.37 -2.33 -26.80
C PHE A 208 6.68 -1.81 -25.52
N SER A 209 5.75 -2.59 -24.97
CA SER A 209 5.10 -2.24 -23.69
C SER A 209 6.09 -2.23 -22.52
N LEU A 210 7.09 -3.11 -22.52
CA LEU A 210 8.14 -3.09 -21.50
C LEU A 210 8.95 -1.78 -21.56
N ILE A 211 9.39 -1.36 -22.75
CA ILE A 211 10.12 -0.09 -22.92
C ILE A 211 9.25 1.09 -22.46
N GLN A 212 7.98 1.11 -22.83
CA GLN A 212 7.05 2.15 -22.39
C GLN A 212 6.86 2.13 -20.87
N LEU A 213 6.79 0.95 -20.26
CA LEU A 213 6.67 0.79 -18.80
C LEU A 213 7.90 1.32 -18.07
N GLU A 214 9.10 0.99 -18.56
CA GLU A 214 10.35 1.52 -17.98
C GLU A 214 10.41 3.04 -18.08
N TRP A 215 10.07 3.61 -19.23
CA TRP A 215 9.98 5.05 -19.41
C TRP A 215 8.94 5.69 -18.48
N PHE A 216 7.77 5.07 -18.33
CA PHE A 216 6.74 5.49 -17.40
C PHE A 216 7.26 5.48 -15.95
N CYS A 217 7.92 4.40 -15.52
CA CYS A 217 8.49 4.29 -14.19
C CYS A 217 9.57 5.36 -13.93
N ILE A 218 10.42 5.65 -14.92
CA ILE A 218 11.43 6.72 -14.83
C ILE A 218 10.76 8.08 -14.64
N ARG A 219 9.70 8.36 -15.41
CA ARG A 219 8.97 9.63 -15.33
C ARG A 219 8.27 9.82 -13.98
N HIS A 220 7.73 8.74 -13.43
CA HIS A 220 6.96 8.74 -12.17
C HIS A 220 7.73 8.20 -10.97
N TYR A 221 9.07 8.17 -10.99
CA TYR A 221 9.89 7.53 -9.95
C TYR A 221 9.59 8.03 -8.54
N ASN A 222 9.21 9.30 -8.36
CA ASN A 222 8.86 9.88 -7.07
C ASN A 222 7.59 9.28 -6.45
N HIS A 223 6.74 8.65 -7.25
CA HIS A 223 5.44 8.10 -6.86
C HIS A 223 5.42 6.58 -6.65
N LEU A 224 6.51 5.89 -6.99
CA LEU A 224 6.56 4.43 -6.98
C LEU A 224 7.09 3.82 -5.67
N PHE A 225 7.96 4.53 -4.95
CA PHE A 225 8.65 3.98 -3.79
C PHE A 225 7.96 4.38 -2.48
N PHE A 226 8.24 3.63 -1.41
CA PHE A 226 7.65 3.87 -0.10
C PHE A 226 7.89 5.30 0.42
N SER A 227 9.08 5.83 0.21
CA SER A 227 9.43 7.20 0.57
C SER A 227 10.10 7.89 -0.61
N LYS A 228 10.14 9.23 -0.60
CA LYS A 228 10.81 10.01 -1.64
C LYS A 228 12.28 9.60 -1.77
N VAL A 229 12.74 9.41 -2.99
CA VAL A 229 14.11 8.98 -3.31
C VAL A 229 14.78 10.06 -4.15
N LYS A 230 16.01 10.46 -3.77
CA LYS A 230 16.77 11.47 -4.52
C LYS A 230 17.23 10.94 -5.89
N LYS A 231 17.28 11.82 -6.92
CA LYS A 231 18.03 11.57 -8.15
C LYS A 231 19.53 11.42 -7.80
N PRO A 232 20.33 10.58 -8.47
CA PRO A 232 19.98 9.67 -9.59
C PRO A 232 19.46 8.30 -9.12
N ILE A 233 19.53 8.00 -7.81
CA ILE A 233 19.18 6.68 -7.26
C ILE A 233 17.73 6.31 -7.58
N GLY A 234 16.81 7.29 -7.50
CA GLY A 234 15.40 7.08 -7.83
C GLY A 234 15.20 6.60 -9.28
N ILE A 235 15.93 7.17 -10.22
CA ILE A 235 15.86 6.78 -11.64
C ILE A 235 16.40 5.36 -11.84
N LEU A 236 17.56 5.02 -11.27
CA LEU A 236 18.12 3.67 -11.35
C LEU A 236 17.17 2.61 -10.77
N ARG A 237 16.54 2.92 -9.64
CA ARG A 237 15.53 2.04 -9.05
C ARG A 237 14.29 1.92 -9.91
N ALA A 238 13.87 2.99 -10.61
CA ALA A 238 12.69 3.00 -11.45
C ALA A 238 12.87 2.10 -12.69
N ILE A 239 14.05 2.06 -13.30
CA ILE A 239 14.38 1.14 -14.39
C ILE A 239 14.19 -0.32 -13.95
N TYR A 240 14.62 -0.66 -12.75
CA TYR A 240 14.48 -2.01 -12.21
C TYR A 240 13.12 -2.29 -11.58
N PHE A 241 12.25 -1.28 -11.44
CA PHE A 241 11.00 -1.37 -10.70
C PHE A 241 10.07 -2.48 -11.19
N PRO A 242 9.80 -2.66 -12.52
CA PRO A 242 8.90 -3.70 -13.00
C PRO A 242 9.29 -5.12 -12.55
N ILE A 243 10.60 -5.38 -12.47
CA ILE A 243 11.15 -6.67 -12.03
C ILE A 243 11.12 -6.76 -10.52
N SER A 244 11.44 -5.67 -9.81
CA SER A 244 11.51 -5.62 -8.35
C SER A 244 10.16 -5.87 -7.67
N LEU A 245 9.05 -5.67 -8.38
CA LEU A 245 7.71 -6.02 -7.91
C LEU A 245 7.59 -7.48 -7.48
N SER A 246 8.31 -8.37 -8.14
CA SER A 246 8.33 -9.79 -7.81
C SER A 246 8.85 -10.06 -6.38
N GLU A 247 9.76 -9.24 -5.87
CA GLU A 247 10.24 -9.37 -4.49
C GLU A 247 9.15 -9.00 -3.47
N TYR A 248 8.33 -7.98 -3.76
CA TYR A 248 7.20 -7.60 -2.90
C TYR A 248 6.13 -8.69 -2.87
N TYR A 249 5.76 -9.21 -4.04
CA TYR A 249 4.70 -10.21 -4.15
C TYR A 249 5.13 -11.61 -3.74
N ARG A 250 6.43 -11.91 -3.71
CA ARG A 250 6.94 -13.21 -3.24
C ARG A 250 6.47 -13.54 -1.83
N TYR A 251 6.48 -12.57 -0.93
CA TYR A 251 6.02 -12.76 0.45
C TYR A 251 4.50 -12.91 0.56
N LEU A 252 3.74 -12.37 -0.38
CA LEU A 252 2.29 -12.47 -0.42
C LEU A 252 1.81 -13.80 -0.99
N LEU A 253 2.49 -14.30 -2.02
CA LEU A 253 2.07 -15.48 -2.78
C LEU A 253 2.73 -16.78 -2.29
N PHE A 254 3.92 -16.72 -1.76
CA PHE A 254 4.62 -17.84 -1.15
C PHE A 254 4.82 -17.54 0.34
N LYS A 255 3.76 -17.77 1.14
CA LYS A 255 3.92 -17.81 2.60
C LYS A 255 4.89 -18.96 2.93
N PRO A 256 5.92 -18.71 3.78
CA PRO A 256 6.80 -19.77 4.25
C PRO A 256 6.06 -20.81 5.04
#